data_cd63b7f0b10f823184179ce342eb31b1
#
_entry.id   cd63b7f0b10f823184179ce342eb31b1
#
_cell.length_a   1.000
_cell.length_b   1.000
_cell.length_c   1.000
_cell.angle_alpha   90.00
_cell.angle_beta   90.00
_cell.angle_gamma   90.00
#
_symmetry.space_group_name_H-M   'P 1'
#
loop_
_entity.id
_entity.type
_entity.pdbx_description
1 polymer ?
#
loop_
_entity_poly.entity_id
_entity_poly.type
_entity_poly.pdbx_seq_one_letter_code
_entity_poly.pdbx_strand_id
1 'polypeptide(L)'
;MRHYKLIIFLLGTVFNCTEQPTDFQVVLDLERKYILKEAKNYSNLKPLTVTSYYSERSAGGIHDFYSEGDYWWPNPKHPDSAYIRKDGLTNPDNFTEHRIAMIRLSRISGSLASAYLVTENNKYIEDLIPHLRAWFVNNETKMNPNLMYAQAIKGRVTGRGIGIIDTIHLIEVSKAIRVVETSGLMQDSDLKMVKEWFQDYLSWLTSHSYGKKERDNGNNHSTCWAMQVAAFAELTENEEQLTWCKNFFKNTLLPEQMGEDGSFPKELARTKPYGYSIFNLDAFCGLAQILSTNNDDLFKFETEDGKSLVLGLNLMTKYIKSKDDWPYQKDVMYWEDWPTKQTSVLFGALAYNDESYLELWRSLPEIPEKQEIIRNMPIKFPLLWIKK
;
A
#
# COMPACT_ATOMS: atom_id res chain seq x y z
N MET A 1 -1.54 -81.98 -24.05
CA MET A 1 -0.88 -80.88 -23.32
C MET A 1 -1.48 -79.60 -23.76
N ARG A 2 -2.30 -78.90 -22.92
CA ARG A 2 -2.96 -77.65 -23.22
C ARG A 2 -2.10 -76.55 -22.58
N HIS A 3 -1.54 -75.64 -23.37
CA HIS A 3 -0.80 -74.47 -22.92
C HIS A 3 -1.78 -73.35 -22.59
N TYR A 4 -1.86 -72.96 -21.30
CA TYR A 4 -2.52 -71.70 -20.86
C TYR A 4 -1.53 -70.57 -20.99
N LYS A 5 -1.87 -69.55 -21.83
CA LYS A 5 -1.17 -68.29 -21.88
C LYS A 5 -1.74 -67.37 -20.81
N LEU A 6 -0.91 -67.03 -19.80
CA LEU A 6 -1.22 -66.04 -18.78
C LEU A 6 -1.03 -64.62 -19.39
N ILE A 7 -2.12 -63.87 -19.52
CA ILE A 7 -2.11 -62.45 -19.93
C ILE A 7 -2.03 -61.64 -18.63
N ILE A 8 -0.88 -61.02 -18.37
CA ILE A 8 -0.70 -60.05 -17.28
C ILE A 8 -1.17 -58.69 -17.77
N PHE A 9 -2.29 -58.19 -17.23
CA PHE A 9 -2.73 -56.81 -17.40
C PHE A 9 -1.91 -55.93 -16.46
N LEU A 10 -0.97 -55.14 -17.00
CA LEU A 10 -0.34 -54.02 -16.28
C LEU A 10 -1.36 -52.85 -16.21
N LEU A 11 -1.98 -52.65 -15.05
CA LEU A 11 -2.70 -51.43 -14.75
C LEU A 11 -1.65 -50.30 -14.50
N GLY A 12 -1.40 -49.48 -15.52
CA GLY A 12 -0.65 -48.25 -15.37
C GLY A 12 -1.48 -47.24 -14.59
N THR A 13 -1.13 -47.00 -13.32
CA THR A 13 -1.64 -45.87 -12.55
C THR A 13 -1.01 -44.60 -13.14
N VAL A 14 -1.78 -43.85 -13.91
CA VAL A 14 -1.41 -42.49 -14.31
C VAL A 14 -1.54 -41.61 -13.05
N PHE A 15 -0.42 -41.33 -12.39
CA PHE A 15 -0.38 -40.26 -11.41
C PHE A 15 -0.53 -38.92 -12.18
N ASN A 16 -1.73 -38.36 -12.16
CA ASN A 16 -1.91 -36.98 -12.50
C ASN A 16 -1.23 -36.15 -11.41
N CYS A 17 0.00 -35.72 -11.65
CA CYS A 17 0.65 -34.68 -10.87
C CYS A 17 -0.08 -33.37 -11.21
N THR A 18 -1.10 -33.00 -10.46
CA THR A 18 -1.65 -31.65 -10.53
C THR A 18 -0.58 -30.74 -9.93
N GLU A 19 0.05 -29.91 -10.76
CA GLU A 19 0.94 -28.85 -10.29
C GLU A 19 0.19 -28.00 -9.25
N GLN A 20 0.85 -27.70 -8.14
CA GLN A 20 0.30 -26.81 -7.13
C GLN A 20 0.11 -25.42 -7.79
N PRO A 21 -1.02 -24.73 -7.53
CA PRO A 21 -1.26 -23.41 -8.10
C PRO A 21 -0.16 -22.44 -7.64
N THR A 22 0.29 -21.57 -8.54
CA THR A 22 1.22 -20.49 -8.18
C THR A 22 0.53 -19.47 -7.27
N ASP A 23 1.29 -18.70 -6.49
CA ASP A 23 0.75 -17.62 -5.65
C ASP A 23 -0.11 -16.65 -6.48
N PHE A 24 0.31 -16.37 -7.71
CA PHE A 24 -0.47 -15.53 -8.62
C PHE A 24 -1.84 -16.15 -8.92
N GLN A 25 -1.91 -17.44 -9.19
CA GLN A 25 -3.19 -18.13 -9.45
C GLN A 25 -4.08 -18.15 -8.21
N VAL A 26 -3.50 -18.39 -7.03
CA VAL A 26 -4.23 -18.35 -5.75
C VAL A 26 -4.88 -16.96 -5.55
N VAL A 27 -4.11 -15.88 -5.69
CA VAL A 27 -4.63 -14.51 -5.49
C VAL A 27 -5.61 -14.12 -6.60
N LEU A 28 -5.36 -14.52 -7.84
CA LEU A 28 -6.28 -14.28 -8.96
C LEU A 28 -7.66 -14.90 -8.68
N ASP A 29 -7.71 -16.15 -8.21
CA ASP A 29 -8.96 -16.85 -7.92
C ASP A 29 -9.70 -16.22 -6.72
N LEU A 30 -8.98 -15.79 -5.70
CA LEU A 30 -9.53 -15.11 -4.52
C LEU A 30 -10.15 -13.75 -4.87
N GLU A 31 -9.44 -12.95 -5.67
CA GLU A 31 -9.75 -11.54 -5.88
C GLU A 31 -10.52 -11.26 -7.18
N ARG A 32 -10.64 -12.24 -8.09
CA ARG A 32 -11.29 -12.08 -9.41
C ARG A 32 -12.62 -11.34 -9.35
N LYS A 33 -13.51 -11.74 -8.44
CA LYS A 33 -14.86 -11.16 -8.32
C LYS A 33 -14.79 -9.70 -7.86
N TYR A 34 -13.96 -9.41 -6.87
CA TYR A 34 -13.74 -8.06 -6.35
C TYR A 34 -13.13 -7.16 -7.42
N ILE A 35 -12.05 -7.60 -8.07
CA ILE A 35 -11.37 -6.88 -9.14
C ILE A 35 -12.33 -6.48 -10.26
N LEU A 36 -13.12 -7.43 -10.78
CA LEU A 36 -14.04 -7.15 -11.90
C LEU A 36 -15.20 -6.23 -11.50
N LYS A 37 -15.68 -6.33 -10.26
CA LYS A 37 -16.67 -5.40 -9.71
C LYS A 37 -16.11 -3.98 -9.63
N GLU A 38 -14.93 -3.81 -9.05
CA GLU A 38 -14.30 -2.49 -8.91
C GLU A 38 -13.92 -1.90 -10.28
N ALA A 39 -13.37 -2.70 -11.19
CA ALA A 39 -13.07 -2.23 -12.54
C ALA A 39 -14.31 -1.71 -13.29
N LYS A 40 -15.47 -2.33 -13.10
CA LYS A 40 -16.74 -1.83 -13.65
C LYS A 40 -17.11 -0.46 -13.07
N ASN A 41 -16.86 -0.23 -11.78
CA ASN A 41 -17.17 1.04 -11.13
C ASN A 41 -16.24 2.17 -11.60
N TYR A 42 -15.01 1.82 -11.99
CA TYR A 42 -13.97 2.80 -12.34
C TYR A 42 -13.70 2.96 -13.82
N SER A 43 -14.25 2.10 -14.70
CA SER A 43 -14.18 2.27 -16.15
C SER A 43 -14.87 3.56 -16.61
N ASN A 44 -14.34 4.17 -17.66
CA ASN A 44 -14.87 5.38 -18.33
C ASN A 44 -14.99 6.62 -17.43
N LEU A 45 -14.35 6.66 -16.28
CA LEU A 45 -14.33 7.85 -15.43
C LEU A 45 -13.38 8.92 -16.01
N LYS A 46 -13.73 10.19 -15.81
CA LYS A 46 -12.85 11.30 -16.17
C LYS A 46 -11.74 11.47 -15.12
N PRO A 47 -10.52 11.86 -15.54
CA PRO A 47 -9.46 12.22 -14.62
C PRO A 47 -9.86 13.37 -13.68
N LEU A 48 -9.44 13.26 -12.42
CA LEU A 48 -9.42 14.33 -11.41
C LEU A 48 -8.01 14.34 -10.83
N THR A 49 -7.40 15.50 -10.73
CA THR A 49 -6.03 15.70 -10.21
C THR A 49 -6.01 16.76 -9.12
N VAL A 50 -4.85 17.11 -8.62
CA VAL A 50 -4.70 18.22 -7.66
C VAL A 50 -5.24 19.55 -8.24
N THR A 51 -5.15 19.74 -9.55
CA THR A 51 -5.65 20.97 -10.21
C THR A 51 -7.17 21.06 -10.29
N SER A 52 -7.89 19.96 -9.94
CA SER A 52 -9.35 19.94 -9.93
C SER A 52 -9.94 20.59 -8.67
N TYR A 53 -9.12 20.87 -7.68
CA TYR A 53 -9.53 21.39 -6.38
C TYR A 53 -8.58 22.49 -5.92
N TYR A 54 -9.11 23.43 -5.15
CA TYR A 54 -8.32 24.55 -4.64
C TYR A 54 -8.66 24.82 -3.16
N SER A 55 -7.67 25.19 -2.39
CA SER A 55 -7.84 25.68 -1.03
C SER A 55 -7.15 27.04 -0.86
N GLU A 56 -7.89 28.07 -0.45
CA GLU A 56 -7.31 29.37 -0.10
C GLU A 56 -6.32 29.32 1.06
N ARG A 57 -6.33 28.21 1.82
CA ARG A 57 -5.39 27.97 2.92
C ARG A 57 -4.04 27.41 2.46
N SER A 58 -3.95 26.98 1.20
CA SER A 58 -2.69 26.49 0.63
C SER A 58 -1.70 27.63 0.37
N ALA A 59 -0.44 27.42 0.74
CA ALA A 59 0.65 28.30 0.36
C ALA A 59 1.29 27.91 -0.98
N GLY A 60 0.89 26.79 -1.58
CA GLY A 60 1.37 26.29 -2.86
C GLY A 60 0.57 26.78 -4.05
N GLY A 61 1.04 26.45 -5.25
CA GLY A 61 0.35 26.71 -6.52
C GLY A 61 -0.67 25.62 -6.85
N ILE A 62 -1.31 25.76 -8.04
CA ILE A 62 -2.40 24.88 -8.49
C ILE A 62 -1.93 23.43 -8.73
N HIS A 63 -0.67 23.21 -9.02
CA HIS A 63 -0.06 21.90 -9.25
C HIS A 63 0.51 21.25 -7.98
N ASP A 64 0.50 21.96 -6.85
CA ASP A 64 1.05 21.47 -5.61
C ASP A 64 0.02 20.66 -4.83
N PHE A 65 0.43 19.50 -4.35
CA PHE A 65 -0.38 18.74 -3.43
C PHE A 65 -0.49 19.49 -2.10
N TYR A 66 -1.71 19.68 -1.63
CA TYR A 66 -2.01 20.31 -0.36
C TYR A 66 -2.92 19.41 0.48
N SER A 67 -2.64 19.30 1.76
CA SER A 67 -3.52 18.72 2.76
C SER A 67 -3.31 19.39 4.11
N GLU A 68 -4.24 19.20 5.03
CA GLU A 68 -4.14 19.68 6.40
C GLU A 68 -3.95 18.54 7.38
N GLY A 69 -3.25 18.81 8.48
CA GLY A 69 -2.98 17.79 9.51
C GLY A 69 -4.26 17.31 10.18
N ASP A 70 -4.58 16.03 10.05
CA ASP A 70 -5.87 15.45 10.42
C ASP A 70 -6.30 15.72 11.87
N TYR A 71 -5.36 15.74 12.79
CA TYR A 71 -5.61 15.86 14.23
C TYR A 71 -5.45 17.30 14.75
N TRP A 72 -5.48 18.29 13.85
CA TRP A 72 -5.33 19.70 14.21
C TRP A 72 -6.66 20.43 14.09
N TRP A 73 -7.03 21.12 15.18
CA TRP A 73 -8.34 21.71 15.38
C TRP A 73 -8.22 23.18 15.72
N PRO A 74 -9.23 24.00 15.39
CA PRO A 74 -9.30 25.36 15.89
C PRO A 74 -9.19 25.37 17.43
N ASN A 75 -8.47 26.35 17.97
CA ASN A 75 -8.40 26.55 19.41
C ASN A 75 -9.74 27.13 19.91
N PRO A 76 -10.52 26.44 20.74
CA PRO A 76 -11.85 26.90 21.14
C PRO A 76 -11.80 28.18 21.99
N LYS A 77 -10.67 28.47 22.66
CA LYS A 77 -10.48 29.68 23.45
C LYS A 77 -10.01 30.87 22.61
N HIS A 78 -9.36 30.62 21.47
CA HIS A 78 -8.79 31.63 20.58
C HIS A 78 -8.90 31.16 19.12
N PRO A 79 -10.10 31.25 18.48
CA PRO A 79 -10.37 30.67 17.15
C PRO A 79 -9.45 31.18 16.04
N ASP A 80 -8.96 32.42 16.16
CA ASP A 80 -8.05 33.03 15.18
C ASP A 80 -6.57 32.66 15.39
N SER A 81 -6.27 31.96 16.49
CA SER A 81 -4.90 31.54 16.79
C SER A 81 -4.51 30.25 16.05
N ALA A 82 -3.25 29.84 16.23
CA ALA A 82 -2.75 28.58 15.72
C ALA A 82 -3.56 27.37 16.22
N TYR A 83 -3.79 26.40 15.31
CA TYR A 83 -4.51 25.15 15.64
C TYR A 83 -3.82 24.37 16.75
N ILE A 84 -4.61 23.63 17.53
CA ILE A 84 -4.18 22.74 18.61
C ILE A 84 -4.33 21.27 18.21
N ARG A 85 -3.45 20.41 18.72
CA ARG A 85 -3.48 18.96 18.42
C ARG A 85 -4.47 18.24 19.35
N LYS A 86 -5.28 17.35 18.75
CA LYS A 86 -6.11 16.35 19.43
C LYS A 86 -5.81 14.99 18.80
N ASP A 87 -4.83 14.27 19.35
CA ASP A 87 -4.32 13.05 18.73
C ASP A 87 -5.42 12.01 18.50
N GLY A 88 -5.42 11.42 17.30
CA GLY A 88 -6.39 10.40 16.87
C GLY A 88 -7.79 10.94 16.51
N LEU A 89 -8.12 12.20 16.84
CA LEU A 89 -9.42 12.81 16.50
C LEU A 89 -9.32 13.56 15.18
N THR A 90 -9.91 12.99 14.14
CA THR A 90 -9.92 13.57 12.78
C THR A 90 -10.80 14.81 12.73
N ASN A 91 -10.27 15.94 12.27
CA ASN A 91 -11.02 17.17 12.05
C ASN A 91 -11.72 17.12 10.68
N PRO A 92 -13.08 17.12 10.64
CA PRO A 92 -13.83 17.01 9.39
C PRO A 92 -13.75 18.26 8.52
N ASP A 93 -13.34 19.42 9.06
CA ASP A 93 -13.28 20.70 8.34
C ASP A 93 -11.95 20.91 7.59
N ASN A 94 -11.03 19.93 7.71
CA ASN A 94 -9.76 19.97 7.01
C ASN A 94 -9.95 19.76 5.50
N PHE A 95 -9.13 20.43 4.69
CA PHE A 95 -9.06 20.18 3.26
C PHE A 95 -8.43 18.80 2.99
N THR A 96 -9.19 17.93 2.34
CA THR A 96 -8.81 16.53 2.06
C THR A 96 -8.92 16.16 0.58
N GLU A 97 -9.37 17.05 -0.28
CA GLU A 97 -9.76 16.79 -1.68
C GLU A 97 -8.60 16.27 -2.52
N HIS A 98 -7.36 16.78 -2.34
CA HIS A 98 -6.18 16.26 -3.06
C HIS A 98 -5.86 14.83 -2.65
N ARG A 99 -5.97 14.50 -1.35
CA ARG A 99 -5.79 13.13 -0.86
C ARG A 99 -6.89 12.20 -1.38
N ILE A 100 -8.14 12.65 -1.39
CA ILE A 100 -9.26 11.90 -1.97
C ILE A 100 -9.05 11.64 -3.46
N ALA A 101 -8.59 12.65 -4.22
CA ALA A 101 -8.28 12.50 -5.64
C ALA A 101 -7.13 11.48 -5.87
N MET A 102 -6.11 11.46 -5.01
CA MET A 102 -5.02 10.51 -5.08
C MET A 102 -5.45 9.07 -4.73
N ILE A 103 -6.25 8.91 -3.68
CA ILE A 103 -6.87 7.61 -3.34
C ILE A 103 -7.73 7.11 -4.50
N ARG A 104 -8.50 8.01 -5.12
CA ARG A 104 -9.31 7.68 -6.31
C ARG A 104 -8.41 7.23 -7.48
N LEU A 105 -7.30 7.90 -7.75
CA LEU A 105 -6.32 7.47 -8.76
C LEU A 105 -5.80 6.06 -8.47
N SER A 106 -5.42 5.78 -7.23
CA SER A 106 -4.95 4.46 -6.80
C SER A 106 -6.01 3.37 -7.04
N ARG A 107 -7.29 3.63 -6.67
CA ARG A 107 -8.39 2.67 -6.91
C ARG A 107 -8.65 2.44 -8.40
N ILE A 108 -8.64 3.48 -9.22
CA ILE A 108 -8.75 3.38 -10.68
C ILE A 108 -7.59 2.54 -11.23
N SER A 109 -6.37 2.91 -10.89
CA SER A 109 -5.16 2.26 -11.40
C SER A 109 -5.10 0.79 -10.98
N GLY A 110 -5.32 0.52 -9.70
CA GLY A 110 -5.29 -0.84 -9.16
C GLY A 110 -6.38 -1.73 -9.76
N SER A 111 -7.63 -1.25 -9.83
CA SER A 111 -8.74 -2.05 -10.36
C SER A 111 -8.60 -2.34 -11.85
N LEU A 112 -8.28 -1.32 -12.66
CA LEU A 112 -8.21 -1.48 -14.11
C LEU A 112 -6.99 -2.31 -14.52
N ALA A 113 -5.80 -2.09 -13.94
CA ALA A 113 -4.63 -2.90 -14.21
C ALA A 113 -4.83 -4.35 -13.77
N SER A 114 -5.43 -4.59 -12.59
CA SER A 114 -5.76 -5.94 -12.15
C SER A 114 -6.79 -6.62 -13.04
N ALA A 115 -7.81 -5.89 -13.51
CA ALA A 115 -8.81 -6.45 -14.44
C ALA A 115 -8.20 -6.82 -15.79
N TYR A 116 -7.21 -6.07 -16.27
CA TYR A 116 -6.42 -6.47 -17.44
C TYR A 116 -5.66 -7.78 -17.18
N LEU A 117 -5.00 -7.94 -16.05
CA LEU A 117 -4.31 -9.19 -15.68
C LEU A 117 -5.26 -10.39 -15.60
N VAL A 118 -6.52 -10.17 -15.21
CA VAL A 118 -7.56 -11.22 -15.10
C VAL A 118 -8.15 -11.60 -16.44
N THR A 119 -8.28 -10.65 -17.40
CA THR A 119 -9.11 -10.82 -18.61
C THR A 119 -8.37 -10.64 -19.91
N GLU A 120 -7.19 -10.04 -19.90
CA GLU A 120 -6.42 -9.60 -21.07
C GLU A 120 -7.19 -8.60 -21.97
N ASN A 121 -8.25 -7.96 -21.44
CA ASN A 121 -9.01 -6.97 -22.21
C ASN A 121 -8.34 -5.60 -22.18
N ASN A 122 -7.81 -5.18 -23.32
CA ASN A 122 -7.09 -3.91 -23.53
C ASN A 122 -7.88 -2.68 -23.10
N LYS A 123 -9.22 -2.75 -23.17
CA LYS A 123 -10.09 -1.64 -22.76
C LYS A 123 -9.79 -1.12 -21.37
N TYR A 124 -9.40 -1.98 -20.42
CA TYR A 124 -9.03 -1.55 -19.08
C TYR A 124 -7.76 -0.69 -19.05
N ILE A 125 -6.77 -1.02 -19.84
CA ILE A 125 -5.55 -0.19 -19.96
C ILE A 125 -5.85 1.11 -20.71
N GLU A 126 -6.66 1.05 -21.78
CA GLU A 126 -7.11 2.25 -22.51
C GLU A 126 -7.88 3.23 -21.61
N ASP A 127 -8.69 2.73 -20.68
CA ASP A 127 -9.40 3.54 -19.69
C ASP A 127 -8.46 4.11 -18.61
N LEU A 128 -7.35 3.44 -18.29
CA LEU A 128 -6.37 3.88 -17.29
C LEU A 128 -5.44 4.99 -17.83
N ILE A 129 -4.98 4.89 -19.06
CA ILE A 129 -3.99 5.80 -19.66
C ILE A 129 -4.36 7.29 -19.50
N PRO A 130 -5.60 7.76 -19.73
CA PRO A 130 -5.96 9.16 -19.52
C PRO A 130 -5.72 9.67 -18.09
N HIS A 131 -5.88 8.81 -17.09
CA HIS A 131 -5.62 9.18 -15.68
C HIS A 131 -4.14 9.37 -15.42
N LEU A 132 -3.29 8.46 -15.93
CA LEU A 132 -1.83 8.58 -15.80
C LEU A 132 -1.31 9.82 -16.52
N ARG A 133 -1.83 10.10 -17.73
CA ARG A 133 -1.49 11.33 -18.47
C ARG A 133 -1.85 12.59 -17.70
N ALA A 134 -3.05 12.63 -17.12
CA ALA A 134 -3.53 13.80 -16.38
C ALA A 134 -2.68 14.08 -15.12
N TRP A 135 -2.27 13.03 -14.41
CA TRP A 135 -1.53 13.18 -13.16
C TRP A 135 -0.04 13.43 -13.34
N PHE A 136 0.58 12.93 -14.43
CA PHE A 136 2.04 12.87 -14.53
C PHE A 136 2.60 13.50 -15.83
N VAL A 137 1.77 13.71 -16.86
CA VAL A 137 2.25 14.12 -18.20
C VAL A 137 1.74 15.51 -18.59
N ASN A 138 0.42 15.72 -18.54
CA ASN A 138 -0.21 16.94 -19.07
C ASN A 138 0.15 18.18 -18.26
N ASN A 139 0.76 19.18 -18.89
CA ASN A 139 1.23 20.39 -18.23
C ASN A 139 0.13 21.17 -17.49
N GLU A 140 -1.13 21.08 -17.94
CA GLU A 140 -2.27 21.80 -17.36
C GLU A 140 -2.79 21.12 -16.08
N THR A 141 -2.48 19.81 -15.87
CA THR A 141 -3.13 19.05 -14.82
C THR A 141 -2.20 18.22 -13.95
N LYS A 142 -0.94 18.02 -14.36
CA LYS A 142 0.01 17.19 -13.62
C LYS A 142 0.34 17.76 -12.26
N MET A 143 0.52 16.88 -11.29
CA MET A 143 1.02 17.23 -9.96
C MET A 143 2.53 17.50 -10.00
N ASN A 144 2.99 18.47 -9.21
CA ASN A 144 4.42 18.64 -8.95
C ASN A 144 4.96 17.44 -8.14
N PRO A 145 6.17 16.89 -8.47
CA PRO A 145 6.72 15.70 -7.81
C PRO A 145 7.35 16.04 -6.44
N ASN A 146 6.54 16.60 -5.54
CA ASN A 146 6.95 16.92 -4.17
C ASN A 146 5.74 17.09 -3.23
N LEU A 147 5.98 17.11 -1.93
CA LEU A 147 4.96 17.28 -0.88
C LEU A 147 5.28 18.47 0.04
N MET A 148 5.65 19.62 -0.55
CA MET A 148 6.01 20.82 0.22
C MET A 148 4.87 21.35 1.11
N TYR A 149 3.62 21.12 0.72
CA TYR A 149 2.45 21.72 1.37
C TYR A 149 1.50 20.67 1.98
N ALA A 150 1.98 19.41 2.14
CA ALA A 150 1.19 18.36 2.75
C ALA A 150 1.14 18.47 4.28
N GLN A 151 -0.01 18.16 4.84
CA GLN A 151 -0.34 18.23 6.26
C GLN A 151 0.04 19.55 6.92
N ALA A 152 -0.29 20.67 6.28
CA ALA A 152 -0.18 22.00 6.82
C ALA A 152 -0.96 22.17 8.13
N ILE A 153 -0.55 23.10 8.96
CA ILE A 153 -1.19 23.42 10.23
C ILE A 153 -1.39 24.92 10.33
N LYS A 154 -2.63 25.37 10.31
CA LYS A 154 -2.96 26.81 10.38
C LYS A 154 -2.24 27.49 11.55
N GLY A 155 -1.52 28.58 11.22
CA GLY A 155 -0.76 29.37 12.18
C GLY A 155 0.55 28.71 12.67
N ARG A 156 1.00 27.58 12.08
CA ARG A 156 2.23 26.87 12.49
C ARG A 156 3.16 26.60 11.33
N VAL A 157 2.71 25.83 10.33
CA VAL A 157 3.53 25.42 9.19
C VAL A 157 2.68 25.29 7.93
N THR A 158 3.26 25.60 6.79
CA THR A 158 2.61 25.49 5.46
C THR A 158 2.67 24.07 4.87
N GLY A 159 3.46 23.19 5.46
CA GLY A 159 3.64 21.77 5.14
C GLY A 159 4.72 21.18 6.04
N ARG A 160 4.85 19.84 6.05
CA ARG A 160 5.80 19.14 6.92
C ARG A 160 6.09 17.72 6.41
N GLY A 161 7.23 17.15 6.83
CA GLY A 161 7.70 15.83 6.38
C GLY A 161 6.68 14.70 6.59
N ILE A 162 6.02 14.68 7.75
CA ILE A 162 5.01 13.64 8.05
C ILE A 162 3.81 13.65 7.07
N GLY A 163 3.65 14.71 6.26
CA GLY A 163 2.66 14.74 5.17
C GLY A 163 2.96 13.80 4.00
N ILE A 164 4.19 13.28 3.90
CA ILE A 164 4.59 12.30 2.87
C ILE A 164 3.73 11.02 2.92
N ILE A 165 3.18 10.69 4.08
CA ILE A 165 2.27 9.54 4.21
C ILE A 165 1.00 9.70 3.36
N ASP A 166 0.58 10.92 3.01
CA ASP A 166 -0.62 11.13 2.19
C ASP A 166 -0.47 10.60 0.75
N THR A 167 0.77 10.39 0.27
CA THR A 167 1.06 9.80 -1.05
C THR A 167 1.34 8.31 -1.05
N ILE A 168 1.13 7.64 0.08
CA ILE A 168 1.33 6.19 0.19
C ILE A 168 0.55 5.40 -0.87
N HIS A 169 -0.56 5.94 -1.35
CA HIS A 169 -1.40 5.33 -2.38
C HIS A 169 -0.76 5.27 -3.77
N LEU A 170 0.30 6.06 -4.03
CA LEU A 170 1.05 6.00 -5.29
C LEU A 170 1.84 4.69 -5.46
N ILE A 171 2.05 3.91 -4.40
CA ILE A 171 2.69 2.60 -4.51
C ILE A 171 1.87 1.64 -5.38
N GLU A 172 0.55 1.65 -5.25
CA GLU A 172 -0.33 0.81 -6.08
C GLU A 172 -0.42 1.34 -7.51
N VAL A 173 -0.37 2.66 -7.68
CA VAL A 173 -0.27 3.30 -9.01
C VAL A 173 1.03 2.88 -9.71
N SER A 174 2.16 2.84 -8.99
CA SER A 174 3.45 2.39 -9.56
C SER A 174 3.39 0.94 -10.03
N LYS A 175 2.75 0.05 -9.29
CA LYS A 175 2.51 -1.34 -9.71
C LYS A 175 1.62 -1.42 -10.95
N ALA A 176 0.56 -0.62 -11.01
CA ALA A 176 -0.33 -0.55 -12.18
C ALA A 176 0.41 -0.04 -13.43
N ILE A 177 1.32 0.95 -13.30
CA ILE A 177 2.13 1.47 -14.43
C ILE A 177 2.99 0.35 -15.03
N ARG A 178 3.54 -0.57 -14.24
CA ARG A 178 4.29 -1.72 -14.77
C ARG A 178 3.41 -2.65 -15.63
N VAL A 179 2.15 -2.80 -15.27
CA VAL A 179 1.18 -3.56 -16.10
C VAL A 179 0.90 -2.80 -17.40
N VAL A 180 0.73 -1.47 -17.33
CA VAL A 180 0.57 -0.62 -18.53
C VAL A 180 1.79 -0.73 -19.45
N GLU A 181 2.99 -0.66 -18.90
CA GLU A 181 4.24 -0.85 -19.65
C GLU A 181 4.28 -2.21 -20.37
N THR A 182 4.00 -3.29 -19.65
CA THR A 182 3.99 -4.66 -20.19
C THR A 182 2.93 -4.84 -21.29
N SER A 183 1.81 -4.10 -21.20
CA SER A 183 0.74 -4.16 -22.21
C SER A 183 1.12 -3.56 -23.56
N GLY A 184 2.10 -2.64 -23.59
CA GLY A 184 2.52 -1.93 -24.81
C GLY A 184 1.48 -0.95 -25.37
N LEU A 185 0.40 -0.64 -24.62
CA LEU A 185 -0.70 0.20 -25.12
C LEU A 185 -0.51 1.70 -24.89
N MET A 186 0.35 2.09 -23.95
CA MET A 186 0.72 3.49 -23.73
C MET A 186 1.86 3.88 -24.67
N GLN A 187 1.81 5.10 -25.22
CA GLN A 187 2.89 5.61 -26.05
C GLN A 187 4.20 5.71 -25.23
N ASP A 188 5.32 5.32 -25.82
CA ASP A 188 6.63 5.32 -25.16
C ASP A 188 7.02 6.69 -24.60
N SER A 189 6.70 7.78 -25.31
CA SER A 189 6.95 9.15 -24.85
C SER A 189 6.21 9.48 -23.55
N ASP A 190 4.95 9.05 -23.45
CA ASP A 190 4.13 9.31 -22.27
C ASP A 190 4.57 8.42 -21.10
N LEU A 191 4.87 7.14 -21.35
CA LEU A 191 5.39 6.23 -20.34
C LEU A 191 6.71 6.73 -19.77
N LYS A 192 7.60 7.24 -20.62
CA LYS A 192 8.85 7.86 -20.22
C LYS A 192 8.61 9.05 -19.29
N MET A 193 7.70 9.97 -19.65
CA MET A 193 7.35 11.13 -18.81
C MET A 193 6.76 10.72 -17.45
N VAL A 194 5.93 9.67 -17.43
CA VAL A 194 5.41 9.08 -16.18
C VAL A 194 6.55 8.57 -15.29
N LYS A 195 7.48 7.78 -15.85
CA LYS A 195 8.64 7.26 -15.11
C LYS A 195 9.57 8.38 -14.63
N GLU A 196 9.80 9.42 -15.44
CA GLU A 196 10.56 10.62 -15.05
C GLU A 196 9.91 11.35 -13.86
N TRP A 197 8.59 11.49 -13.84
CA TRP A 197 7.88 12.07 -12.70
C TRP A 197 8.14 11.28 -11.41
N PHE A 198 8.06 9.94 -11.46
CA PHE A 198 8.36 9.08 -10.32
C PHE A 198 9.83 9.14 -9.91
N GLN A 199 10.75 9.27 -10.87
CA GLN A 199 12.19 9.46 -10.59
C GLN A 199 12.45 10.79 -9.86
N ASP A 200 11.80 11.87 -10.28
CA ASP A 200 11.91 13.19 -9.64
C ASP A 200 11.34 13.13 -8.21
N TYR A 201 10.18 12.47 -8.04
CA TYR A 201 9.58 12.32 -6.73
C TYR A 201 10.42 11.44 -5.80
N LEU A 202 10.99 10.34 -6.30
CA LEU A 202 11.93 9.49 -5.56
C LEU A 202 13.17 10.30 -5.13
N SER A 203 13.72 11.10 -6.03
CA SER A 203 14.85 11.98 -5.73
C SER A 203 14.49 12.98 -4.62
N TRP A 204 13.32 13.60 -4.68
CA TRP A 204 12.85 14.51 -3.64
C TRP A 204 12.65 13.79 -2.30
N LEU A 205 12.03 12.62 -2.27
CA LEU A 205 11.81 11.81 -1.07
C LEU A 205 13.12 11.44 -0.35
N THR A 206 14.17 11.18 -1.11
CA THR A 206 15.45 10.71 -0.54
C THR A 206 16.41 11.86 -0.20
N SER A 207 16.31 13.02 -0.87
CA SER A 207 17.24 14.12 -0.70
C SER A 207 16.71 15.28 0.15
N HIS A 208 15.40 15.60 0.06
CA HIS A 208 14.81 16.76 0.74
C HIS A 208 14.72 16.55 2.26
N SER A 209 14.79 17.63 3.03
CA SER A 209 14.74 17.58 4.49
C SER A 209 13.43 16.96 5.04
N TYR A 210 12.31 17.12 4.33
CA TYR A 210 11.04 16.49 4.70
C TYR A 210 11.09 14.96 4.53
N GLY A 211 11.67 14.49 3.42
CA GLY A 211 11.84 13.06 3.18
C GLY A 211 12.73 12.42 4.24
N LYS A 212 13.85 13.06 4.58
CA LYS A 212 14.75 12.59 5.65
C LYS A 212 14.06 12.56 7.02
N LYS A 213 13.26 13.58 7.34
CA LYS A 213 12.45 13.60 8.59
C LYS A 213 11.43 12.48 8.64
N GLU A 214 10.76 12.19 7.53
CA GLU A 214 9.79 11.10 7.46
C GLU A 214 10.47 9.74 7.60
N ARG A 215 11.61 9.54 6.95
CA ARG A 215 12.45 8.36 7.11
C ARG A 215 12.83 8.10 8.58
N ASP A 216 13.19 9.14 9.31
CA ASP A 216 13.80 9.05 10.63
C ASP A 216 12.77 9.11 11.79
N ASN A 217 11.46 9.02 11.52
CA ASN A 217 10.41 8.99 12.55
C ASN A 217 10.47 7.75 13.47
N GLY A 218 10.93 6.62 12.93
CA GLY A 218 11.12 5.36 13.67
C GLY A 218 9.82 4.68 14.11
N ASN A 219 8.71 4.89 13.38
CA ASN A 219 7.40 4.27 13.54
C ASN A 219 6.79 3.96 12.15
N ASN A 220 5.47 3.76 12.05
CA ASN A 220 4.80 3.48 10.76
C ASN A 220 5.16 4.48 9.65
N HIS A 221 5.43 5.74 9.97
CA HIS A 221 5.85 6.74 8.98
C HIS A 221 7.16 6.34 8.28
N SER A 222 8.16 5.87 9.03
CA SER A 222 9.43 5.39 8.44
C SER A 222 9.23 4.17 7.55
N THR A 223 8.36 3.23 7.96
CA THR A 223 8.02 2.04 7.18
C THR A 223 7.29 2.41 5.90
N CYS A 224 6.30 3.33 5.99
CA CYS A 224 5.56 3.84 4.84
C CYS A 224 6.44 4.63 3.87
N TRP A 225 7.42 5.42 4.39
CA TRP A 225 8.41 6.10 3.57
C TRP A 225 9.26 5.08 2.79
N ALA A 226 9.79 4.07 3.47
CA ALA A 226 10.62 3.04 2.85
C ALA A 226 9.84 2.25 1.79
N MET A 227 8.56 1.94 2.04
CA MET A 227 7.70 1.25 1.08
C MET A 227 7.45 2.09 -0.17
N GLN A 228 7.25 3.42 -0.04
CA GLN A 228 7.13 4.34 -1.18
C GLN A 228 8.43 4.39 -1.97
N VAL A 229 9.57 4.59 -1.30
CA VAL A 229 10.89 4.62 -1.95
C VAL A 229 11.17 3.32 -2.71
N ALA A 230 10.91 2.16 -2.09
CA ALA A 230 11.11 0.86 -2.73
C ALA A 230 10.19 0.67 -3.96
N ALA A 231 8.90 1.02 -3.85
CA ALA A 231 7.96 0.87 -4.96
C ALA A 231 8.30 1.78 -6.15
N PHE A 232 8.75 3.00 -5.88
CA PHE A 232 9.14 3.94 -6.94
C PHE A 232 10.52 3.58 -7.52
N ALA A 233 11.45 3.07 -6.70
CA ALA A 233 12.74 2.55 -7.17
C ALA A 233 12.55 1.31 -8.07
N GLU A 234 11.60 0.43 -7.74
CA GLU A 234 11.25 -0.73 -8.59
C GLU A 234 10.68 -0.28 -9.95
N LEU A 235 9.80 0.74 -9.97
CA LEU A 235 9.24 1.29 -11.21
C LEU A 235 10.31 1.96 -12.09
N THR A 236 11.25 2.66 -11.47
CA THR A 236 12.30 3.43 -12.15
C THR A 236 13.62 2.66 -12.31
N GLU A 237 13.63 1.36 -11.95
CA GLU A 237 14.79 0.46 -12.06
C GLU A 237 16.03 0.97 -11.30
N ASN A 238 15.81 1.59 -10.14
CA ASN A 238 16.87 2.14 -9.31
C ASN A 238 17.36 1.11 -8.28
N GLU A 239 18.29 0.26 -8.70
CA GLU A 239 18.83 -0.82 -7.86
C GLU A 239 19.58 -0.34 -6.61
N GLU A 240 20.16 0.85 -6.65
CA GLU A 240 20.83 1.45 -5.48
C GLU A 240 19.81 1.70 -4.36
N GLN A 241 18.68 2.31 -4.68
CA GLN A 241 17.61 2.59 -3.71
C GLN A 241 16.91 1.32 -3.23
N LEU A 242 16.73 0.31 -4.08
CA LEU A 242 16.21 -1.00 -3.66
C LEU A 242 17.14 -1.68 -2.65
N THR A 243 18.44 -1.71 -2.93
CA THR A 243 19.45 -2.25 -2.02
C THR A 243 19.50 -1.48 -0.70
N TRP A 244 19.42 -0.15 -0.78
CA TRP A 244 19.40 0.70 0.40
C TRP A 244 18.16 0.41 1.28
N CYS A 245 16.96 0.35 0.69
CA CYS A 245 15.73 0.04 1.42
C CYS A 245 15.76 -1.34 2.08
N LYS A 246 16.35 -2.34 1.40
CA LYS A 246 16.54 -3.68 1.96
C LYS A 246 17.43 -3.66 3.20
N ASN A 247 18.56 -2.96 3.13
CA ASN A 247 19.46 -2.79 4.28
C ASN A 247 18.78 -1.99 5.40
N PHE A 248 17.99 -0.97 5.07
CA PHE A 248 17.24 -0.18 6.04
C PHE A 248 16.18 -1.02 6.75
N PHE A 249 15.48 -1.90 6.02
CA PHE A 249 14.55 -2.87 6.61
C PHE A 249 15.26 -3.75 7.65
N LYS A 250 16.39 -4.38 7.27
CA LYS A 250 17.09 -5.36 8.09
C LYS A 250 17.80 -4.76 9.30
N ASN A 251 18.42 -3.59 9.13
CA ASN A 251 19.32 -3.02 10.11
C ASN A 251 18.70 -1.91 10.97
N THR A 252 17.53 -1.40 10.59
CA THR A 252 16.89 -0.26 11.27
C THR A 252 15.39 -0.50 11.53
N LEU A 253 14.59 -0.69 10.47
CA LEU A 253 13.14 -0.69 10.64
C LEU A 253 12.68 -1.83 11.52
N LEU A 254 13.02 -3.07 11.18
CA LEU A 254 12.56 -4.24 11.93
C LEU A 254 13.19 -4.30 13.33
N PRO A 255 14.51 -4.14 13.53
CA PRO A 255 15.13 -4.17 14.86
C PRO A 255 14.60 -3.09 15.82
N GLU A 256 14.37 -1.87 15.32
CA GLU A 256 14.05 -0.72 16.18
C GLU A 256 12.55 -0.54 16.44
N GLN A 257 11.69 -1.03 15.52
CA GLN A 257 10.24 -0.84 15.64
C GLN A 257 9.51 -2.01 16.27
N MET A 258 10.01 -3.25 16.10
CA MET A 258 9.36 -4.44 16.63
C MET A 258 9.86 -4.77 18.03
N GLY A 259 8.95 -5.09 18.94
CA GLY A 259 9.23 -5.65 20.25
C GLY A 259 9.56 -7.15 20.17
N GLU A 260 10.12 -7.70 21.25
CA GLU A 260 10.45 -9.13 21.36
C GLU A 260 9.22 -10.05 21.24
N ASP A 261 8.03 -9.53 21.53
CA ASP A 261 6.75 -10.23 21.40
C ASP A 261 6.08 -10.07 20.02
N GLY A 262 6.70 -9.36 19.07
CA GLY A 262 6.15 -9.03 17.76
C GLY A 262 5.27 -7.79 17.72
N SER A 263 5.07 -7.10 18.84
CA SER A 263 4.31 -5.84 18.91
C SER A 263 5.09 -4.66 18.33
N PHE A 264 4.39 -3.53 18.15
CA PHE A 264 4.99 -2.26 17.75
C PHE A 264 4.83 -1.23 18.89
N PRO A 265 5.78 -1.13 19.83
CA PRO A 265 5.63 -0.31 21.04
C PRO A 265 5.27 1.16 20.78
N LYS A 266 5.81 1.77 19.73
CA LYS A 266 5.50 3.16 19.37
C LYS A 266 4.08 3.32 18.83
N GLU A 267 3.50 2.31 18.21
CA GLU A 267 2.12 2.30 17.75
C GLU A 267 1.16 2.02 18.92
N LEU A 268 1.54 1.10 19.82
CA LEU A 268 0.78 0.80 21.04
C LEU A 268 0.66 2.02 21.98
N ALA A 269 1.64 2.91 21.96
CA ALA A 269 1.63 4.16 22.75
C ALA A 269 0.71 5.25 22.17
N ARG A 270 0.08 5.02 21.01
CA ARG A 270 -0.80 5.98 20.35
C ARG A 270 -2.25 5.81 20.80
N THR A 271 -3.09 6.77 20.43
CA THR A 271 -4.54 6.78 20.74
C THR A 271 -5.37 5.82 19.88
N LYS A 272 -4.80 5.25 18.84
CA LYS A 272 -5.39 4.20 17.98
C LYS A 272 -4.42 3.01 17.85
N PRO A 273 -4.09 2.33 18.97
CA PRO A 273 -3.02 1.33 19.00
C PRO A 273 -3.29 0.12 18.12
N TYR A 274 -4.54 -0.31 18.00
CA TYR A 274 -4.92 -1.44 17.16
C TYR A 274 -4.77 -1.09 15.66
N GLY A 275 -5.42 -0.03 15.21
CA GLY A 275 -5.37 0.40 13.81
C GLY A 275 -3.95 0.73 13.35
N TYR A 276 -3.15 1.40 14.18
CA TYR A 276 -1.74 1.69 13.83
C TYR A 276 -0.87 0.44 13.81
N SER A 277 -1.09 -0.54 14.68
CA SER A 277 -0.31 -1.78 14.69
C SER A 277 -0.56 -2.62 13.44
N ILE A 278 -1.83 -2.81 13.03
CA ILE A 278 -2.14 -3.53 11.79
C ILE A 278 -1.66 -2.77 10.56
N PHE A 279 -1.80 -1.43 10.55
CA PHE A 279 -1.31 -0.59 9.45
C PHE A 279 0.22 -0.68 9.29
N ASN A 280 0.97 -0.65 10.38
CA ASN A 280 2.42 -0.78 10.32
C ASN A 280 2.84 -2.18 9.86
N LEU A 281 2.16 -3.24 10.31
CA LEU A 281 2.42 -4.60 9.86
C LEU A 281 2.11 -4.77 8.36
N ASP A 282 1.00 -4.20 7.86
CA ASP A 282 0.69 -4.19 6.42
C ASP A 282 1.79 -3.48 5.61
N ALA A 283 2.31 -2.36 6.11
CA ALA A 283 3.41 -1.64 5.48
C ALA A 283 4.72 -2.44 5.48
N PHE A 284 5.05 -3.13 6.57
CA PHE A 284 6.20 -4.04 6.64
C PHE A 284 6.09 -5.20 5.64
N CYS A 285 4.94 -5.86 5.59
CA CYS A 285 4.70 -6.95 4.65
C CYS A 285 4.68 -6.47 3.19
N GLY A 286 4.10 -5.29 2.91
CA GLY A 286 4.15 -4.66 1.59
C GLY A 286 5.58 -4.33 1.15
N LEU A 287 6.40 -3.80 2.07
CA LEU A 287 7.82 -3.53 1.81
C LEU A 287 8.60 -4.83 1.55
N ALA A 288 8.36 -5.88 2.36
CA ALA A 288 8.97 -7.19 2.15
C ALA A 288 8.56 -7.80 0.80
N GLN A 289 7.30 -7.63 0.39
CA GLN A 289 6.81 -8.12 -0.91
C GLN A 289 7.52 -7.45 -2.11
N ILE A 290 7.91 -6.17 -1.98
CA ILE A 290 8.70 -5.48 -3.02
C ILE A 290 10.14 -5.98 -3.04
N LEU A 291 10.78 -6.08 -1.87
CA LEU A 291 12.22 -6.21 -1.72
C LEU A 291 12.72 -7.66 -1.72
N SER A 292 11.84 -8.65 -1.46
CA SER A 292 12.22 -10.05 -1.42
C SER A 292 12.62 -10.59 -2.79
N THR A 293 13.66 -11.41 -2.80
CA THR A 293 14.14 -12.16 -3.95
C THR A 293 14.29 -13.62 -3.58
N ASN A 294 14.48 -14.51 -4.56
CA ASN A 294 14.66 -15.94 -4.31
C ASN A 294 15.87 -16.23 -3.39
N ASN A 295 16.89 -15.36 -3.41
CA ASN A 295 18.13 -15.53 -2.63
C ASN A 295 18.12 -14.73 -1.32
N ASP A 296 17.17 -13.81 -1.13
CA ASP A 296 17.10 -12.92 0.03
C ASP A 296 15.63 -12.55 0.30
N ASP A 297 14.97 -13.41 1.04
CA ASP A 297 13.53 -13.33 1.37
C ASP A 297 13.34 -12.64 2.72
N LEU A 298 12.79 -11.44 2.71
CA LEU A 298 12.57 -10.64 3.91
C LEU A 298 11.46 -11.20 4.82
N PHE A 299 10.58 -12.05 4.31
CA PHE A 299 9.64 -12.77 5.16
C PHE A 299 10.33 -13.81 6.05
N LYS A 300 11.47 -14.35 5.59
CA LYS A 300 12.31 -15.32 6.33
C LYS A 300 13.46 -14.68 7.11
N PHE A 301 13.61 -13.36 6.97
CA PHE A 301 14.64 -12.65 7.71
C PHE A 301 14.31 -12.57 9.20
N GLU A 302 15.28 -12.87 10.05
CA GLU A 302 15.23 -12.76 11.50
C GLU A 302 16.44 -11.98 12.00
N THR A 303 16.23 -11.09 12.95
CA THR A 303 17.31 -10.36 13.62
C THR A 303 18.02 -11.28 14.63
N GLU A 304 19.22 -10.89 15.11
CA GLU A 304 19.96 -11.67 16.11
C GLU A 304 19.16 -11.88 17.41
N ASP A 305 18.26 -10.95 17.75
CA ASP A 305 17.37 -11.02 18.92
C ASP A 305 15.99 -11.65 18.60
N GLY A 306 15.84 -12.30 17.46
CA GLY A 306 14.67 -13.13 17.12
C GLY A 306 13.46 -12.35 16.55
N LYS A 307 13.58 -11.06 16.21
CA LYS A 307 12.48 -10.29 15.61
C LYS A 307 12.35 -10.66 14.14
N SER A 308 11.10 -10.89 13.70
CA SER A 308 10.78 -11.34 12.35
C SER A 308 9.33 -11.02 11.99
N LEU A 309 9.01 -10.95 10.69
CA LEU A 309 7.64 -10.68 10.26
C LEU A 309 6.65 -11.74 10.74
N VAL A 310 7.06 -13.01 10.83
CA VAL A 310 6.20 -14.08 11.34
C VAL A 310 5.82 -13.85 12.80
N LEU A 311 6.71 -13.27 13.61
CA LEU A 311 6.42 -12.94 15.01
C LEU A 311 5.31 -11.88 15.11
N GLY A 312 5.40 -10.81 14.30
CA GLY A 312 4.37 -9.78 14.21
C GLY A 312 3.04 -10.31 13.66
N LEU A 313 3.09 -11.18 12.64
CA LEU A 313 1.91 -11.83 12.08
C LEU A 313 1.22 -12.73 13.13
N ASN A 314 1.96 -13.57 13.83
CA ASN A 314 1.41 -14.45 14.86
C ASN A 314 0.71 -13.65 15.99
N LEU A 315 1.30 -12.52 16.38
CA LEU A 315 0.68 -11.65 17.39
C LEU A 315 -0.61 -11.03 16.86
N MET A 316 -0.55 -10.36 15.68
CA MET A 316 -1.67 -9.57 15.20
C MET A 316 -2.82 -10.43 14.66
N THR A 317 -2.55 -11.56 14.01
CA THR A 317 -3.62 -12.45 13.51
C THR A 317 -4.47 -13.04 14.63
N LYS A 318 -3.90 -13.24 15.83
CA LYS A 318 -4.66 -13.58 17.03
C LYS A 318 -5.77 -12.54 17.30
N TYR A 319 -5.42 -11.26 17.26
CA TYR A 319 -6.35 -10.16 17.56
C TYR A 319 -7.17 -9.71 16.34
N ILE A 320 -6.72 -10.00 15.12
CA ILE A 320 -7.53 -9.87 13.91
C ILE A 320 -8.67 -10.90 13.92
N LYS A 321 -8.39 -12.13 14.37
CA LYS A 321 -9.37 -13.21 14.51
C LYS A 321 -10.32 -12.97 15.70
N SER A 322 -9.82 -12.48 16.81
CA SER A 322 -10.54 -12.27 18.07
C SER A 322 -10.24 -10.88 18.63
N LYS A 323 -10.84 -9.85 18.05
CA LYS A 323 -10.58 -8.44 18.45
C LYS A 323 -10.95 -8.15 19.90
N ASP A 324 -11.93 -8.84 20.45
CA ASP A 324 -12.34 -8.67 21.86
C ASP A 324 -11.25 -9.10 22.87
N ASP A 325 -10.30 -9.92 22.43
CA ASP A 325 -9.13 -10.33 23.22
C ASP A 325 -7.99 -9.30 23.21
N TRP A 326 -8.16 -8.15 22.50
CA TRP A 326 -7.14 -7.10 22.42
C TRP A 326 -6.77 -6.56 23.80
N PRO A 327 -5.50 -6.71 24.27
CA PRO A 327 -5.14 -6.44 25.66
C PRO A 327 -4.84 -4.97 25.96
N TYR A 328 -4.81 -4.11 24.93
CA TYR A 328 -4.51 -2.70 25.06
C TYR A 328 -5.80 -1.85 24.97
N GLN A 329 -5.66 -0.53 25.07
CA GLN A 329 -6.80 0.37 24.90
C GLN A 329 -7.42 0.22 23.50
N LYS A 330 -8.73 0.41 23.39
CA LYS A 330 -9.43 0.50 22.12
C LYS A 330 -9.06 1.81 21.41
N ASP A 331 -9.07 1.77 20.09
CA ASP A 331 -8.89 2.97 19.29
C ASP A 331 -9.97 4.02 19.62
N VAL A 332 -9.57 5.28 19.79
CA VAL A 332 -10.50 6.37 20.14
C VAL A 332 -11.51 6.70 19.04
N MET A 333 -11.21 6.31 17.78
CA MET A 333 -12.09 6.39 16.62
C MET A 333 -11.87 5.16 15.74
N TYR A 334 -12.91 4.77 15.01
CA TYR A 334 -12.89 3.71 13.98
C TYR A 334 -12.61 2.30 14.51
N TRP A 335 -12.73 2.07 15.81
CA TRP A 335 -12.56 0.74 16.41
C TRP A 335 -13.44 -0.32 15.74
N GLU A 336 -14.71 -0.03 15.48
CA GLU A 336 -15.67 -0.99 14.90
C GLU A 336 -15.43 -1.24 13.39
N ASP A 337 -14.65 -0.39 12.72
CA ASP A 337 -14.38 -0.50 11.29
C ASP A 337 -13.19 -1.42 10.96
N TRP A 338 -12.43 -1.83 11.96
CA TRP A 338 -11.33 -2.78 11.86
C TRP A 338 -11.69 -4.15 12.43
N PRO A 339 -11.04 -5.26 11.97
CA PRO A 339 -10.15 -5.37 10.81
C PRO A 339 -10.92 -5.44 9.50
N THR A 340 -10.21 -5.28 8.36
CA THR A 340 -10.69 -5.50 7.00
C THR A 340 -9.77 -6.49 6.27
N LYS A 341 -9.77 -6.55 4.95
CA LYS A 341 -8.81 -7.32 4.13
C LYS A 341 -7.37 -6.81 4.34
N GLN A 342 -6.73 -7.17 5.48
CA GLN A 342 -5.36 -6.77 5.81
C GLN A 342 -4.35 -7.50 4.92
N THR A 343 -3.59 -6.77 4.10
CA THR A 343 -2.66 -7.37 3.13
C THR A 343 -1.51 -8.14 3.78
N SER A 344 -1.13 -7.81 5.00
CA SER A 344 -0.16 -8.60 5.78
C SER A 344 -0.59 -10.05 5.96
N VAL A 345 -1.89 -10.29 6.20
CA VAL A 345 -2.43 -11.65 6.37
C VAL A 345 -2.30 -12.45 5.07
N LEU A 346 -2.65 -11.85 3.92
CA LEU A 346 -2.52 -12.51 2.63
C LEU A 346 -1.05 -12.78 2.26
N PHE A 347 -0.19 -11.76 2.37
CA PHE A 347 1.23 -11.92 2.04
C PHE A 347 1.92 -12.89 2.99
N GLY A 348 1.54 -12.92 4.27
CA GLY A 348 1.99 -13.92 5.23
C GLY A 348 1.55 -15.33 4.85
N ALA A 349 0.28 -15.50 4.43
CA ALA A 349 -0.24 -16.79 3.97
C ALA A 349 0.59 -17.37 2.81
N LEU A 350 0.91 -16.54 1.82
CA LEU A 350 1.71 -16.93 0.66
C LEU A 350 3.17 -17.20 1.04
N ALA A 351 3.81 -16.29 1.79
CA ALA A 351 5.23 -16.38 2.13
C ALA A 351 5.57 -17.60 3.01
N TYR A 352 4.65 -17.99 3.89
CA TYR A 352 4.83 -19.11 4.81
C TYR A 352 4.06 -20.37 4.39
N ASN A 353 3.32 -20.32 3.28
CA ASN A 353 2.43 -21.41 2.82
C ASN A 353 1.48 -21.85 3.95
N ASP A 354 0.85 -20.87 4.61
CA ASP A 354 -0.01 -21.08 5.79
C ASP A 354 -1.49 -20.93 5.42
N GLU A 355 -2.20 -22.06 5.31
CA GLU A 355 -3.62 -22.08 4.99
C GLU A 355 -4.47 -21.41 6.07
N SER A 356 -4.03 -21.38 7.34
CA SER A 356 -4.79 -20.73 8.42
C SER A 356 -4.85 -19.21 8.24
N TYR A 357 -3.79 -18.59 7.73
CA TYR A 357 -3.80 -17.17 7.36
C TYR A 357 -4.66 -16.92 6.12
N LEU A 358 -4.65 -17.85 5.17
CA LEU A 358 -5.47 -17.74 3.97
C LEU A 358 -6.97 -17.86 4.29
N GLU A 359 -7.35 -18.78 5.18
CA GLU A 359 -8.71 -18.89 5.71
C GLU A 359 -9.12 -17.61 6.47
N LEU A 360 -8.22 -17.07 7.30
CA LEU A 360 -8.46 -15.80 7.98
C LEU A 360 -8.70 -14.69 6.95
N TRP A 361 -7.84 -14.54 5.94
CA TRP A 361 -8.03 -13.57 4.87
C TRP A 361 -9.40 -13.68 4.20
N ARG A 362 -9.83 -14.91 3.84
CA ARG A 362 -11.15 -15.15 3.23
C ARG A 362 -12.30 -14.70 4.11
N SER A 363 -12.16 -14.81 5.42
CA SER A 363 -13.21 -14.46 6.40
C SER A 363 -13.30 -12.96 6.68
N LEU A 364 -12.27 -12.17 6.36
CA LEU A 364 -12.24 -10.75 6.66
C LEU A 364 -13.21 -9.97 5.77
N PRO A 365 -13.87 -8.92 6.32
CA PRO A 365 -14.75 -8.07 5.55
C PRO A 365 -13.98 -7.27 4.49
N GLU A 366 -14.65 -6.96 3.39
CA GLU A 366 -14.13 -6.06 2.36
C GLU A 366 -13.85 -4.67 2.94
N ILE A 367 -12.97 -3.91 2.26
CA ILE A 367 -12.62 -2.54 2.65
C ILE A 367 -13.88 -1.67 2.59
N PRO A 368 -14.33 -1.07 3.70
CA PRO A 368 -15.53 -0.24 3.74
C PRO A 368 -15.30 1.11 3.03
N GLU A 369 -16.38 1.73 2.56
CA GLU A 369 -16.36 3.07 1.94
C GLU A 369 -16.22 4.20 3.00
N LYS A 370 -15.31 3.99 3.98
CA LYS A 370 -15.00 4.97 5.03
C LYS A 370 -13.62 5.55 4.78
N GLN A 371 -13.53 6.86 4.59
CA GLN A 371 -12.31 7.56 4.18
C GLN A 371 -11.09 7.24 5.05
N GLU A 372 -11.25 7.21 6.38
CA GLU A 372 -10.13 6.91 7.28
C GLU A 372 -9.61 5.47 7.10
N ILE A 373 -10.49 4.51 6.85
CA ILE A 373 -10.09 3.12 6.62
C ILE A 373 -9.38 2.99 5.28
N ILE A 374 -9.99 3.51 4.21
CA ILE A 374 -9.41 3.49 2.85
C ILE A 374 -8.03 4.15 2.84
N ARG A 375 -7.87 5.25 3.57
CA ARG A 375 -6.61 5.99 3.70
C ARG A 375 -5.48 5.14 4.30
N ASN A 376 -5.82 4.25 5.24
CA ASN A 376 -4.86 3.35 5.87
C ASN A 376 -4.75 1.99 5.15
N MET A 377 -5.34 1.85 3.96
CA MET A 377 -5.26 0.67 3.11
C MET A 377 -4.61 1.03 1.77
N PRO A 378 -3.27 1.20 1.71
CA PRO A 378 -2.59 1.60 0.48
C PRO A 378 -2.60 0.51 -0.60
N ILE A 379 -2.61 -0.76 -0.19
CA ILE A 379 -2.69 -1.93 -1.08
C ILE A 379 -4.13 -2.46 -1.07
N LYS A 380 -4.84 -2.29 -2.17
CA LYS A 380 -6.26 -2.69 -2.34
C LYS A 380 -6.44 -3.79 -3.38
N PHE A 381 -5.44 -3.95 -4.25
CA PHE A 381 -5.43 -4.93 -5.34
C PHE A 381 -4.15 -5.78 -5.27
N PRO A 382 -4.08 -6.73 -4.34
CA PRO A 382 -2.88 -7.50 -4.07
C PRO A 382 -2.38 -8.31 -5.27
N LEU A 383 -3.23 -8.60 -6.27
CA LEU A 383 -2.82 -9.28 -7.50
C LEU A 383 -1.66 -8.56 -8.23
N LEU A 384 -1.60 -7.21 -8.15
CA LEU A 384 -0.51 -6.40 -8.73
C LEU A 384 0.84 -6.61 -8.04
N TRP A 385 0.84 -7.21 -6.86
CA TRP A 385 2.01 -7.36 -6.01
C TRP A 385 2.64 -8.75 -6.09
N ILE A 386 1.95 -9.69 -6.76
CA ILE A 386 2.40 -11.07 -6.90
C ILE A 386 3.07 -11.25 -8.27
N LYS A 387 4.27 -11.84 -8.26
CA LYS A 387 4.99 -12.18 -9.50
C LYS A 387 4.26 -13.32 -10.22
N LYS A 388 4.12 -13.20 -11.55
CA LYS A 388 3.56 -14.26 -12.41
C LYS A 388 4.54 -15.42 -12.52
#